data_84656b6ae7ae4e0edd21d879c07bfc5c
#
_entry.id   84656b6ae7ae4e0edd21d879c07bfc5c
#
_cell.length_a   1.000
_cell.length_b   1.000
_cell.length_c   1.000
_cell.angle_alpha   90.00
_cell.angle_beta   90.00
_cell.angle_gamma   90.00
#
_symmetry.space_group_name_H-M   'P 1'
#
loop_
_entity.id
_entity.type
_entity.pdbx_description
1 polymer ?
#
loop_
_entity_poly.entity_id
_entity_poly.type
_entity_poly.pdbx_seq_one_letter_code
_entity_poly.pdbx_strand_id
1 'polypeptide(L)'
;MLFRSGNQERITKVLTVRGKKQEDASAVVAGDIGAIPKLTSANTGDTLCSPTRKVILDGIDYPAPSFSMAMYPKKKGEEDKVAQGLSRLVEEDPTIKYVSDPETKELVVSGMGEQHLDVVVSKLKAKFNVEVELKQPKVAYRETIRGKSDVQGRHKKQSGGSGQFGDRKSVV
;
A
#
# COMPACT_ATOMS: atom_id res chain seq x y z
N MET A 1 -1.04 20.61 -19.79
CA MET A 1 0.33 20.10 -19.63
C MET A 1 0.41 18.65 -19.99
N LEU A 2 1.54 18.18 -20.48
CA LEU A 2 1.81 16.78 -20.79
C LEU A 2 2.71 16.20 -19.69
N PHE A 3 2.39 15.00 -19.19
CA PHE A 3 3.20 14.29 -18.20
C PHE A 3 4.16 13.31 -18.87
N ARG A 4 5.16 12.84 -18.13
CA ARG A 4 6.08 11.78 -18.55
C ARG A 4 5.32 10.53 -19.03
N SER A 5 4.19 10.22 -18.40
CA SER A 5 3.28 9.13 -18.77
C SER A 5 2.55 9.31 -20.10
N GLY A 6 2.67 10.48 -20.75
CA GLY A 6 1.90 10.84 -21.96
C GLY A 6 0.50 11.38 -21.67
N ASN A 7 0.06 11.36 -20.41
CA ASN A 7 -1.23 11.92 -20.02
C ASN A 7 -1.24 13.44 -20.13
N GLN A 8 -2.39 14.01 -20.46
CA GLN A 8 -2.58 15.45 -20.53
C GLN A 8 -3.62 15.88 -19.51
N GLU A 9 -3.27 16.88 -18.72
CA GLU A 9 -4.20 17.51 -17.78
C GLU A 9 -4.24 19.02 -17.96
N ARG A 10 -5.42 19.60 -17.70
CA ARG A 10 -5.60 21.04 -17.72
C ARG A 10 -5.31 21.61 -16.35
N ILE A 11 -4.29 22.47 -16.27
CA ILE A 11 -3.99 23.22 -15.06
C ILE A 11 -4.97 24.38 -14.96
N THR A 12 -5.68 24.44 -13.85
CA THR A 12 -6.67 25.50 -13.58
C THR A 12 -6.11 26.62 -12.73
N LYS A 13 -5.13 26.30 -11.87
CA LYS A 13 -4.59 27.21 -10.88
C LYS A 13 -3.14 26.88 -10.57
N VAL A 14 -2.34 27.90 -10.36
CA VAL A 14 -0.97 27.80 -9.90
C VAL A 14 -0.84 28.61 -8.61
N LEU A 15 -0.15 28.07 -7.62
CA LEU A 15 0.01 28.66 -6.30
C LEU A 15 1.47 28.81 -5.93
N THR A 16 1.78 29.85 -5.18
CA THR A 16 3.01 29.95 -4.39
C THR A 16 2.70 29.55 -2.96
N VAL A 17 3.52 28.68 -2.37
CA VAL A 17 3.32 28.15 -1.01
C VAL A 17 4.43 28.65 -0.10
N ARG A 18 4.04 29.30 1.01
CA ARG A 18 4.96 29.77 2.06
C ARG A 18 4.49 29.26 3.43
N GLY A 19 5.06 28.15 3.86
CA GLY A 19 4.61 27.45 5.05
C GLY A 19 3.14 27.00 4.89
N LYS A 20 2.23 27.52 5.71
CA LYS A 20 0.77 27.24 5.61
C LYS A 20 0.00 28.19 4.69
N LYS A 21 0.62 29.29 4.24
CA LYS A 21 -0.04 30.26 3.35
C LYS A 21 0.08 29.78 1.89
N GLN A 22 -1.05 29.85 1.20
CA GLN A 22 -1.16 29.56 -0.23
C GLN A 22 -1.69 30.84 -0.91
N GLU A 23 -0.93 31.33 -1.86
CA GLU A 23 -1.27 32.56 -2.60
C GLU A 23 -1.36 32.23 -4.09
N ASP A 24 -2.33 32.80 -4.79
CA ASP A 24 -2.49 32.62 -6.22
C ASP A 24 -1.33 33.25 -6.96
N ALA A 25 -0.70 32.49 -7.86
CA ALA A 25 0.36 32.96 -8.70
C ALA A 25 -0.13 33.00 -10.16
N SER A 26 0.24 34.07 -10.89
CA SER A 26 -0.03 34.18 -12.32
C SER A 26 0.87 33.25 -13.15
N ALA A 27 2.08 33.03 -12.70
CA ALA A 27 3.07 32.15 -13.33
C ALA A 27 4.14 31.70 -12.30
N VAL A 28 4.78 30.57 -12.58
CA VAL A 28 6.01 30.13 -11.93
C VAL A 28 7.12 30.24 -12.94
N VAL A 29 8.15 31.03 -12.62
CA VAL A 29 9.29 31.27 -13.51
C VAL A 29 10.36 30.20 -13.36
N ALA A 30 11.28 30.14 -14.32
CA ALA A 30 12.40 29.20 -14.26
C ALA A 30 13.26 29.43 -12.99
N GLY A 31 13.55 28.33 -12.29
CA GLY A 31 14.27 28.36 -11.00
C GLY A 31 13.38 28.53 -9.78
N ASP A 32 12.08 28.71 -9.94
CA ASP A 32 11.13 28.86 -8.85
C ASP A 32 10.34 27.57 -8.58
N ILE A 33 9.70 27.50 -7.40
CA ILE A 33 8.88 26.38 -6.93
C ILE A 33 7.45 26.82 -6.79
N GLY A 34 6.55 26.12 -7.49
CA GLY A 34 5.11 26.36 -7.43
C GLY A 34 4.32 25.10 -7.05
N ALA A 35 3.08 25.29 -6.67
CA ALA A 35 2.14 24.21 -6.40
C ALA A 35 0.97 24.25 -7.38
N ILE A 36 0.57 23.08 -7.85
CA ILE A 36 -0.57 22.89 -8.74
C ILE A 36 -1.53 21.93 -8.06
N PRO A 37 -2.70 22.40 -7.60
CA PRO A 37 -3.66 21.54 -6.93
C PRO A 37 -4.46 20.69 -7.93
N LYS A 38 -5.00 19.57 -7.42
CA LYS A 38 -5.96 18.70 -8.13
C LYS A 38 -5.41 18.01 -9.38
N LEU A 39 -4.11 17.71 -9.43
CA LEU A 39 -3.58 16.80 -10.43
C LEU A 39 -3.96 15.36 -10.05
N THR A 40 -4.40 14.56 -11.02
CA THR A 40 -4.83 13.18 -10.83
C THR A 40 -3.87 12.16 -11.42
N SER A 41 -3.13 12.55 -12.47
CA SER A 41 -2.21 11.67 -13.20
C SER A 41 -0.73 11.91 -12.90
N ALA A 42 -0.42 12.92 -12.07
CA ALA A 42 0.96 13.26 -11.74
C ALA A 42 1.45 12.46 -10.54
N ASN A 43 2.61 11.85 -10.67
CA ASN A 43 3.30 11.17 -9.59
C ASN A 43 4.59 11.91 -9.23
N THR A 44 5.12 11.60 -8.04
CA THR A 44 6.40 12.12 -7.60
C THR A 44 7.52 11.70 -8.58
N GLY A 45 8.31 12.66 -9.06
CA GLY A 45 9.37 12.44 -10.06
C GLY A 45 8.91 12.59 -11.51
N ASP A 46 7.62 12.88 -11.78
CA ASP A 46 7.15 13.13 -13.14
C ASP A 46 7.60 14.51 -13.65
N THR A 47 7.85 14.58 -14.94
CA THR A 47 8.15 15.83 -15.62
C THR A 47 6.86 16.41 -16.22
N LEU A 48 6.62 17.68 -15.97
CA LEU A 48 5.54 18.45 -16.57
C LEU A 48 6.08 19.30 -17.71
N CYS A 49 5.55 19.14 -18.90
CA CYS A 49 6.00 19.93 -20.06
C CYS A 49 4.85 20.47 -20.89
N SER A 50 5.15 21.43 -21.77
CA SER A 50 4.19 21.91 -22.77
C SER A 50 3.94 20.85 -23.84
N PRO A 51 2.72 20.70 -24.36
CA PRO A 51 2.44 19.82 -25.50
C PRO A 51 3.26 20.14 -26.75
N THR A 52 3.61 21.42 -26.92
CA THR A 52 4.39 21.93 -28.07
C THR A 52 5.89 21.71 -27.93
N ARG A 53 6.39 21.61 -26.68
CA ARG A 53 7.81 21.36 -26.37
C ARG A 53 7.91 20.23 -25.34
N LYS A 54 8.02 19.02 -25.85
CA LYS A 54 8.16 17.82 -25.02
C LYS A 54 9.61 17.71 -24.55
N VAL A 55 9.81 17.92 -23.25
CA VAL A 55 11.09 17.67 -22.56
C VAL A 55 10.79 16.74 -21.39
N ILE A 56 11.46 15.61 -21.35
CA ILE A 56 11.34 14.63 -20.26
C ILE A 56 12.70 14.57 -19.58
N LEU A 57 12.71 14.88 -18.30
CA LEU A 57 13.90 14.74 -17.45
C LEU A 57 14.00 13.32 -16.91
N ASP A 58 15.22 12.89 -16.60
CA ASP A 58 15.43 11.58 -15.99
C ASP A 58 14.71 11.53 -14.62
N GLY A 59 14.13 10.36 -14.31
CA GLY A 59 13.48 10.14 -13.03
C GLY A 59 14.50 9.94 -11.92
N ILE A 60 14.01 9.95 -10.70
CA ILE A 60 14.81 9.61 -9.52
C ILE A 60 14.69 8.11 -9.27
N ASP A 61 15.82 7.40 -9.20
CA ASP A 61 15.86 6.01 -8.77
C ASP A 61 15.79 5.94 -7.25
N TYR A 62 14.64 5.52 -6.74
CA TYR A 62 14.44 5.35 -5.30
C TYR A 62 14.97 3.99 -4.85
N PRO A 63 15.65 3.92 -3.70
CA PRO A 63 16.11 2.65 -3.15
C PRO A 63 14.92 1.75 -2.77
N ALA A 64 15.12 0.45 -2.90
CA ALA A 64 14.12 -0.52 -2.47
C ALA A 64 14.01 -0.53 -0.93
N PRO A 65 12.80 -0.64 -0.37
CA PRO A 65 12.64 -0.74 1.07
C PRO A 65 13.27 -2.03 1.61
N SER A 66 13.95 -1.93 2.76
CA SER A 66 14.70 -3.03 3.38
C SER A 66 14.10 -3.54 4.69
N PHE A 67 13.12 -2.84 5.24
CA PHE A 67 12.49 -3.17 6.52
C PHE A 67 10.98 -3.26 6.38
N SER A 68 10.38 -4.35 6.89
CA SER A 68 8.96 -4.63 6.74
C SER A 68 8.32 -4.99 8.07
N MET A 69 7.12 -4.44 8.32
CA MET A 69 6.32 -4.74 9.50
C MET A 69 4.85 -4.94 9.10
N ALA A 70 4.16 -5.82 9.82
CA ALA A 70 2.72 -5.98 9.70
C ALA A 70 2.02 -4.86 10.48
N MET A 71 1.07 -4.18 9.83
CA MET A 71 0.35 -3.05 10.39
C MET A 71 -1.09 -3.44 10.72
N TYR A 72 -1.49 -3.19 11.95
CA TYR A 72 -2.83 -3.47 12.46
C TYR A 72 -3.51 -2.20 12.95
N PRO A 73 -4.74 -1.93 12.56
CA PRO A 73 -5.51 -0.86 13.18
C PRO A 73 -5.79 -1.17 14.65
N LYS A 74 -5.64 -0.19 15.55
CA LYS A 74 -6.00 -0.37 16.96
C LYS A 74 -7.50 -0.52 17.16
N LYS A 75 -8.30 0.09 16.29
CA LYS A 75 -9.76 -0.02 16.31
C LYS A 75 -10.23 -0.91 15.17
N LYS A 76 -11.03 -1.91 15.50
CA LYS A 76 -11.66 -2.81 14.53
C LYS A 76 -12.58 -2.03 13.57
N GLY A 77 -12.46 -2.30 12.27
CA GLY A 77 -13.25 -1.62 11.23
C GLY A 77 -12.60 -0.35 10.66
N GLU A 78 -11.35 -0.04 11.03
CA GLU A 78 -10.60 1.07 10.43
C GLU A 78 -9.60 0.62 9.34
N GLU A 79 -9.67 -0.64 8.91
CA GLU A 79 -8.78 -1.23 7.89
C GLU A 79 -8.78 -0.42 6.58
N ASP A 80 -9.98 -0.04 6.12
CA ASP A 80 -10.13 0.75 4.89
C ASP A 80 -9.51 2.16 5.01
N LYS A 81 -9.64 2.78 6.19
CA LYS A 81 -9.01 4.09 6.44
C LYS A 81 -7.48 3.99 6.46
N VAL A 82 -6.95 2.91 7.05
CA VAL A 82 -5.50 2.63 7.01
C VAL A 82 -5.04 2.49 5.57
N ALA A 83 -5.73 1.68 4.76
CA ALA A 83 -5.38 1.47 3.35
C ALA A 83 -5.43 2.77 2.54
N GLN A 84 -6.48 3.59 2.72
CA GLN A 84 -6.59 4.90 2.09
C GLN A 84 -5.47 5.86 2.53
N GLY A 85 -5.15 5.86 3.83
CA GLY A 85 -4.06 6.67 4.37
C GLY A 85 -2.71 6.26 3.80
N LEU A 86 -2.43 4.96 3.73
CA LEU A 86 -1.20 4.43 3.14
C LEU A 86 -1.09 4.74 1.65
N SER A 87 -2.18 4.60 0.88
CA SER A 87 -2.19 4.97 -0.54
C SER A 87 -1.73 6.41 -0.74
N ARG A 88 -2.23 7.34 0.07
CA ARG A 88 -1.80 8.75 0.02
C ARG A 88 -0.35 8.97 0.44
N LEU A 89 0.11 8.24 1.44
CA LEU A 89 1.51 8.35 1.89
C LEU A 89 2.50 7.79 0.86
N VAL A 90 2.14 6.73 0.13
CA VAL A 90 2.95 6.19 -0.97
C VAL A 90 3.03 7.16 -2.15
N GLU A 91 1.96 7.93 -2.43
CA GLU A 91 2.02 9.02 -3.42
C GLU A 91 3.02 10.11 -3.02
N GLU A 92 3.13 10.41 -1.70
CA GLU A 92 4.10 11.39 -1.16
C GLU A 92 5.53 10.84 -1.10
N ASP A 93 5.69 9.54 -0.82
CA ASP A 93 6.98 8.90 -0.60
C ASP A 93 7.07 7.54 -1.33
N PRO A 94 7.71 7.51 -2.51
CA PRO A 94 7.85 6.28 -3.31
C PRO A 94 8.72 5.19 -2.67
N THR A 95 9.43 5.48 -1.57
CA THR A 95 10.21 4.48 -0.84
C THR A 95 9.38 3.64 0.11
N ILE A 96 8.10 4.02 0.34
CA ILE A 96 7.14 3.23 1.10
C ILE A 96 6.42 2.28 0.15
N LYS A 97 6.29 1.02 0.56
CA LYS A 97 5.45 0.03 -0.12
C LYS A 97 4.53 -0.64 0.87
N TYR A 98 3.36 -1.05 0.43
CA TYR A 98 2.48 -1.88 1.24
C TYR A 98 1.83 -2.96 0.38
N VAL A 99 1.63 -4.12 0.98
CA VAL A 99 1.02 -5.29 0.34
C VAL A 99 0.08 -5.95 1.34
N SER A 100 -1.11 -6.29 0.88
CA SER A 100 -1.99 -7.17 1.65
C SER A 100 -1.65 -8.61 1.31
N ASP A 101 -1.12 -9.36 2.28
CA ASP A 101 -0.77 -10.76 2.10
C ASP A 101 -2.05 -11.62 2.17
N PRO A 102 -2.42 -12.33 1.11
CA PRO A 102 -3.63 -13.16 1.08
C PRO A 102 -3.52 -14.41 1.96
N GLU A 103 -2.32 -14.91 2.23
CA GLU A 103 -2.09 -16.12 3.05
C GLU A 103 -2.17 -15.80 4.53
N THR A 104 -1.45 -14.79 4.99
CA THR A 104 -1.43 -14.37 6.40
C THR A 104 -2.56 -13.41 6.76
N LYS A 105 -3.22 -12.82 5.76
CA LYS A 105 -4.23 -11.75 5.88
C LYS A 105 -3.71 -10.54 6.64
N GLU A 106 -2.43 -10.26 6.48
CA GLU A 106 -1.77 -9.13 7.09
C GLU A 106 -1.52 -8.02 6.07
N LEU A 107 -1.64 -6.78 6.51
CA LEU A 107 -1.19 -5.62 5.76
C LEU A 107 0.28 -5.37 6.11
N VAL A 108 1.17 -5.74 5.23
CA VAL A 108 2.62 -5.57 5.41
C VAL A 108 3.04 -4.25 4.78
N VAL A 109 3.67 -3.39 5.57
CA VAL A 109 4.22 -2.10 5.15
C VAL A 109 5.74 -2.19 5.19
N SER A 110 6.38 -1.75 4.12
CA SER A 110 7.83 -1.78 3.95
C SER A 110 8.37 -0.36 3.76
N GLY A 111 9.49 -0.08 4.40
CA GLY A 111 10.19 1.20 4.33
C GLY A 111 11.70 1.02 4.46
N MET A 112 12.42 2.12 4.55
CA MET A 112 13.88 2.15 4.62
C MET A 112 14.45 1.69 5.97
N GLY A 113 13.63 1.69 7.02
CA GLY A 113 14.03 1.28 8.37
C GLY A 113 12.90 1.51 9.37
N GLU A 114 13.17 1.14 10.64
CA GLU A 114 12.20 1.23 11.74
C GLU A 114 11.70 2.66 11.94
N GLN A 115 12.62 3.64 12.05
CA GLN A 115 12.24 5.05 12.21
C GLN A 115 11.40 5.59 11.05
N HIS A 116 11.62 5.09 9.83
CA HIS A 116 10.80 5.47 8.69
C HIS A 116 9.35 5.00 8.87
N LEU A 117 9.14 3.76 9.33
CA LEU A 117 7.81 3.25 9.60
C LEU A 117 7.14 3.97 10.79
N ASP A 118 7.89 4.39 11.80
CA ASP A 118 7.38 5.21 12.90
C ASP A 118 6.87 6.58 12.41
N VAL A 119 7.57 7.17 11.46
CA VAL A 119 7.10 8.40 10.80
C VAL A 119 5.82 8.16 10.02
N VAL A 120 5.70 7.02 9.31
CA VAL A 120 4.46 6.62 8.61
C VAL A 120 3.30 6.50 9.59
N VAL A 121 3.50 5.82 10.73
CA VAL A 121 2.48 5.68 11.80
C VAL A 121 2.08 7.05 12.35
N SER A 122 3.05 7.92 12.59
CA SER A 122 2.81 9.28 13.08
C SER A 122 2.00 10.12 12.07
N LYS A 123 2.31 10.01 10.78
CA LYS A 123 1.58 10.67 9.70
C LYS A 123 0.15 10.13 9.56
N LEU A 124 -0.06 8.81 9.68
CA LEU A 124 -1.40 8.21 9.68
C LEU A 124 -2.26 8.77 10.81
N LYS A 125 -1.69 8.88 12.02
CA LYS A 125 -2.39 9.49 13.16
C LYS A 125 -2.69 10.97 12.93
N ALA A 126 -1.71 11.75 12.50
CA ALA A 126 -1.82 13.20 12.38
C ALA A 126 -2.73 13.65 11.21
N LYS A 127 -2.65 12.98 10.04
CA LYS A 127 -3.38 13.38 8.83
C LYS A 127 -4.73 12.68 8.68
N PHE A 128 -4.82 11.41 9.08
CA PHE A 128 -6.00 10.56 8.84
C PHE A 128 -6.74 10.17 10.11
N ASN A 129 -6.21 10.57 11.28
CA ASN A 129 -6.77 10.24 12.60
C ASN A 129 -7.00 8.73 12.79
N VAL A 130 -6.03 7.93 12.33
CA VAL A 130 -6.02 6.46 12.46
C VAL A 130 -4.83 6.04 13.31
N GLU A 131 -5.11 5.25 14.35
CA GLU A 131 -4.06 4.67 15.19
C GLU A 131 -3.81 3.22 14.77
N VAL A 132 -2.53 2.91 14.57
CA VAL A 132 -2.08 1.59 14.15
C VAL A 132 -1.00 1.07 15.09
N GLU A 133 -0.82 -0.24 15.09
CA GLU A 133 0.25 -0.95 15.79
C GLU A 133 1.08 -1.72 14.76
N LEU A 134 2.40 -1.67 14.90
CA LEU A 134 3.32 -2.44 14.07
C LEU A 134 3.72 -3.72 14.81
N LYS A 135 3.70 -4.86 14.09
CA LYS A 135 4.14 -6.17 14.60
C LYS A 135 5.03 -6.85 13.57
N GLN A 136 5.81 -7.80 14.04
CA GLN A 136 6.59 -8.63 13.13
C GLN A 136 5.65 -9.40 12.21
N PRO A 137 5.87 -9.38 10.88
CA PRO A 137 5.00 -10.08 9.94
C PRO A 137 5.11 -11.59 10.13
N LYS A 138 3.99 -12.28 9.95
CA LYS A 138 3.97 -13.75 9.99
C LYS A 138 4.62 -14.30 8.72
N VAL A 139 5.34 -15.40 8.89
CA VAL A 139 5.90 -16.15 7.78
C VAL A 139 4.90 -17.24 7.40
N ALA A 140 4.46 -17.23 6.14
CA ALA A 140 3.60 -18.28 5.60
C ALA A 140 4.44 -19.53 5.31
N TYR A 141 4.41 -20.47 6.25
CA TYR A 141 5.05 -21.77 6.05
C TYR A 141 4.17 -22.68 5.21
N ARG A 142 4.78 -23.39 4.28
CA ARG A 142 4.14 -24.42 3.48
C ARG A 142 4.71 -25.77 3.83
N GLU A 143 3.83 -26.72 4.06
CA GLU A 143 4.22 -28.11 4.30
C GLU A 143 4.28 -28.88 2.97
N THR A 144 5.18 -29.86 2.91
CA THR A 144 5.27 -30.81 1.81
C THR A 144 5.30 -32.23 2.36
N ILE A 145 4.57 -33.11 1.70
CA ILE A 145 4.51 -34.52 2.08
C ILE A 145 5.65 -35.26 1.38
N ARG A 146 6.46 -35.99 2.14
CA ARG A 146 7.58 -36.80 1.62
C ARG A 146 7.26 -38.29 1.46
N GLY A 147 6.12 -38.74 1.98
CA GLY A 147 5.67 -40.13 1.92
C GLY A 147 4.27 -40.25 1.35
N LYS A 148 3.86 -41.48 1.06
CA LYS A 148 2.49 -41.79 0.69
C LYS A 148 1.77 -42.41 1.87
N SER A 149 0.55 -42.01 2.13
CA SER A 149 -0.33 -42.59 3.13
C SER A 149 -1.66 -42.99 2.49
N ASP A 150 -2.08 -44.23 2.74
CA ASP A 150 -3.39 -44.71 2.33
C ASP A 150 -4.15 -45.06 3.61
N VAL A 151 -5.11 -44.24 3.97
CA VAL A 151 -5.87 -44.36 5.22
C VAL A 151 -7.36 -44.36 4.93
N GLN A 152 -8.05 -45.35 5.48
CA GLN A 152 -9.50 -45.40 5.48
C GLN A 152 -10.06 -44.88 6.79
N GLY A 153 -10.77 -43.75 6.74
CA GLY A 153 -11.51 -43.18 7.87
C GLY A 153 -12.94 -43.73 7.87
N ARG A 154 -13.30 -44.56 8.84
CA ARG A 154 -14.64 -45.13 8.97
C ARG A 154 -15.33 -44.62 10.22
N HIS A 155 -16.46 -43.95 10.04
CA HIS A 155 -17.33 -43.52 11.13
C HIS A 155 -18.57 -44.36 11.13
N LYS A 156 -18.79 -45.15 12.18
CA LYS A 156 -20.01 -45.94 12.41
C LYS A 156 -20.51 -45.63 13.81
N LYS A 157 -21.66 -44.99 13.90
CA LYS A 157 -22.35 -44.75 15.16
C LYS A 157 -23.76 -45.22 15.06
N GLN A 158 -24.15 -46.19 15.91
CA GLN A 158 -25.48 -46.73 15.98
C GLN A 158 -25.91 -46.81 17.44
N SER A 159 -26.81 -45.92 17.85
CA SER A 159 -27.35 -45.85 19.21
C SER A 159 -28.90 -45.68 19.11
N GLY A 160 -29.58 -46.73 18.63
CA GLY A 160 -31.04 -46.70 18.44
C GLY A 160 -31.50 -45.88 17.21
N GLY A 161 -32.43 -46.39 16.43
CA GLY A 161 -32.96 -45.74 15.26
C GLY A 161 -32.01 -45.71 14.06
N SER A 162 -32.04 -44.64 13.27
CA SER A 162 -31.19 -44.47 12.07
C SER A 162 -29.74 -44.26 12.45
N GLY A 163 -28.86 -45.19 12.06
CA GLY A 163 -27.42 -45.11 12.31
C GLY A 163 -26.71 -44.08 11.43
N GLN A 164 -25.65 -43.54 11.91
CA GLN A 164 -24.76 -42.69 11.13
C GLN A 164 -23.60 -43.54 10.56
N PHE A 165 -23.41 -43.47 9.27
CA PHE A 165 -22.34 -44.17 8.58
C PHE A 165 -21.61 -43.19 7.63
N GLY A 166 -20.31 -43.15 7.74
CA GLY A 166 -19.43 -42.43 6.81
C GLY A 166 -18.16 -43.25 6.61
N ASP A 167 -17.82 -43.52 5.36
CA ASP A 167 -16.60 -44.20 4.97
C ASP A 167 -15.87 -43.35 3.93
N ARG A 168 -14.63 -43.02 4.19
CA ARG A 168 -13.79 -42.25 3.26
C ARG A 168 -12.39 -42.87 3.20
N LYS A 169 -11.99 -43.24 2.01
CA LYS A 169 -10.60 -43.58 1.71
C LYS A 169 -9.88 -42.37 1.14
N SER A 170 -8.80 -41.95 1.80
CA SER A 170 -7.96 -40.87 1.34
C SER A 170 -6.57 -41.40 1.03
N VAL A 171 -6.07 -41.10 -0.16
CA VAL A 171 -4.69 -41.38 -0.55
C VAL A 171 -3.98 -40.03 -0.68
N VAL A 172 -2.92 -39.86 0.05
CA VAL A 172 -2.12 -38.64 0.05
C VAL A 172 -0.67 -38.97 -0.34
#